data_3818ef824c820b9ddd4a5af4d35bb21e
#
_entry.id   3818ef824c820b9ddd4a5af4d35bb21e
#
_cell.length_a   1.000
_cell.length_b   1.000
_cell.length_c   1.000
_cell.angle_alpha   90.00
_cell.angle_beta   90.00
_cell.angle_gamma   90.00
#
_symmetry.space_group_name_H-M   'P 1'
#
loop_
_entity.id
_entity.type
_entity.pdbx_description
1 polymer ?
#
loop_
_entity_poly.entity_id
_entity_poly.type
_entity_poly.pdbx_seq_one_letter_code
_entity_poly.pdbx_strand_id
1 'polypeptide(L)'
;MQIIIVLFIAGLCIANWLLIKQNQELKATIAGMGNKPPNLLKPGQQVPPLAARVLSGQRQEVNYADSAMTVLLAFSTQCPSCEQVLPYWREIKAACARNQYQVFGINLDDSSKTRTFLGSSGLDIETFVDIDNETREGYKLSLAPQTIVIDSRGRVERIWPGNFSQETKQEVERYFGISVPGES
;
A
#
# COMPACT_ATOMS: atom_id res chain seq x y z
N MET A 1 -58.73 10.59 1.69
CA MET A 1 -57.81 9.55 2.13
C MET A 1 -57.11 8.88 0.94
N GLN A 2 -57.82 8.43 -0.11
CA GLN A 2 -57.22 7.80 -1.30
C GLN A 2 -56.19 8.65 -2.05
N ILE A 3 -56.48 9.95 -2.26
CA ILE A 3 -55.57 10.87 -2.98
C ILE A 3 -54.22 11.01 -2.27
N ILE A 4 -54.24 11.09 -0.93
CA ILE A 4 -53.00 11.20 -0.13
C ILE A 4 -52.14 9.94 -0.28
N ILE A 5 -52.75 8.77 -0.28
CA ILE A 5 -52.07 7.48 -0.46
C ILE A 5 -51.44 7.40 -1.85
N VAL A 6 -52.16 7.81 -2.91
CA VAL A 6 -51.63 7.83 -4.28
C VAL A 6 -50.46 8.78 -4.41
N LEU A 7 -50.54 9.98 -3.84
CA LEU A 7 -49.41 10.93 -3.85
C LEU A 7 -48.19 10.41 -3.09
N PHE A 8 -48.39 9.71 -1.97
CA PHE A 8 -47.32 9.09 -1.20
C PHE A 8 -46.65 7.96 -1.97
N ILE A 9 -47.42 7.09 -2.62
CA ILE A 9 -46.89 6.02 -3.47
C ILE A 9 -46.13 6.60 -4.66
N ALA A 10 -46.66 7.63 -5.32
CA ALA A 10 -45.96 8.29 -6.43
C ALA A 10 -44.62 8.91 -5.96
N GLY A 11 -44.59 9.53 -4.80
CA GLY A 11 -43.34 10.07 -4.19
C GLY A 11 -42.30 8.99 -3.91
N LEU A 12 -42.72 7.84 -3.37
CA LEU A 12 -41.84 6.69 -3.14
C LEU A 12 -41.33 6.11 -4.45
N CYS A 13 -42.12 6.02 -5.50
CA CYS A 13 -41.68 5.56 -6.80
C CYS A 13 -40.61 6.46 -7.42
N ILE A 14 -40.81 7.79 -7.31
CA ILE A 14 -39.86 8.79 -7.79
C ILE A 14 -38.54 8.69 -6.99
N ALA A 15 -38.63 8.60 -5.67
CA ALA A 15 -37.43 8.45 -4.82
C ALA A 15 -36.64 7.17 -5.13
N ASN A 16 -37.35 6.04 -5.29
CA ASN A 16 -36.71 4.78 -5.70
C ASN A 16 -36.05 4.89 -7.07
N TRP A 17 -36.71 5.51 -8.03
CA TRP A 17 -36.15 5.71 -9.37
C TRP A 17 -34.85 6.56 -9.32
N LEU A 18 -34.87 7.65 -8.54
CA LEU A 18 -33.67 8.50 -8.34
C LEU A 18 -32.52 7.73 -7.69
N LEU A 19 -32.80 6.93 -6.66
CA LEU A 19 -31.82 6.09 -5.99
C LEU A 19 -31.22 5.04 -6.94
N ILE A 20 -32.03 4.41 -7.77
CA ILE A 20 -31.56 3.44 -8.78
C ILE A 20 -30.66 4.15 -9.79
N LYS A 21 -31.04 5.33 -10.26
CA LYS A 21 -30.25 6.12 -11.20
C LYS A 21 -28.88 6.50 -10.61
N GLN A 22 -28.86 7.04 -9.39
CA GLN A 22 -27.60 7.36 -8.68
C GLN A 22 -26.73 6.12 -8.48
N ASN A 23 -27.32 4.98 -8.13
CA ASN A 23 -26.59 3.73 -7.93
C ASN A 23 -25.97 3.23 -9.25
N GLN A 24 -26.67 3.40 -10.38
CA GLN A 24 -26.14 3.05 -11.71
C GLN A 24 -25.00 3.97 -12.14
N GLU A 25 -25.13 5.28 -11.92
CA GLU A 25 -24.07 6.25 -12.20
C GLU A 25 -22.82 5.99 -11.35
N LEU A 26 -23.02 5.68 -10.06
CA LEU A 26 -21.92 5.33 -9.16
C LEU A 26 -21.23 4.03 -9.59
N LYS A 27 -21.99 3.01 -9.97
CA LYS A 27 -21.43 1.75 -10.50
C LYS A 27 -20.68 1.95 -11.81
N ALA A 28 -21.20 2.80 -12.72
CA ALA A 28 -20.54 3.14 -13.97
C ALA A 28 -19.21 3.89 -13.72
N THR A 29 -19.21 4.81 -12.75
CA THR A 29 -17.98 5.54 -12.33
C THR A 29 -16.95 4.59 -11.73
N ILE A 30 -17.36 3.70 -10.83
CA ILE A 30 -16.48 2.68 -10.23
C ILE A 30 -15.96 1.71 -11.31
N ALA A 31 -16.81 1.26 -12.24
CA ALA A 31 -16.38 0.40 -13.34
C ALA A 31 -15.41 1.11 -14.30
N GLY A 32 -15.59 2.41 -14.52
CA GLY A 32 -14.65 3.23 -15.31
C GLY A 32 -13.30 3.45 -14.61
N MET A 33 -13.29 3.54 -13.28
CA MET A 33 -12.06 3.65 -12.49
C MET A 33 -11.31 2.32 -12.34
N GLY A 34 -12.02 1.17 -12.41
CA GLY A 34 -11.47 -0.17 -12.15
C GLY A 34 -10.88 -0.90 -13.35
N ASN A 35 -10.99 -0.37 -14.57
CA ASN A 35 -10.64 -1.12 -15.77
C ASN A 35 -9.18 -1.01 -16.22
N LYS A 36 -8.35 -0.22 -15.56
CA LYS A 36 -6.91 -0.23 -15.81
C LYS A 36 -6.24 -0.97 -14.65
N PRO A 37 -5.67 -2.17 -14.90
CA PRO A 37 -4.93 -2.86 -13.84
C PRO A 37 -3.86 -1.92 -13.29
N PRO A 38 -3.61 -1.93 -11.97
CA PRO A 38 -2.60 -1.06 -11.38
C PRO A 38 -1.26 -1.33 -12.08
N ASN A 39 -0.58 -0.26 -12.45
CA ASN A 39 0.75 -0.35 -13.03
C ASN A 39 1.73 -0.70 -11.90
N LEU A 40 2.12 -1.96 -11.82
CA LEU A 40 2.98 -2.50 -10.75
C LEU A 40 4.36 -2.84 -11.29
N LEU A 41 5.37 -2.82 -10.41
CA LEU A 41 6.67 -3.40 -10.69
C LEU A 41 6.53 -4.89 -11.02
N LYS A 42 7.50 -5.41 -11.76
CA LYS A 42 7.57 -6.84 -12.08
C LYS A 42 8.91 -7.41 -11.63
N PRO A 43 8.96 -8.66 -11.17
CA PRO A 43 10.22 -9.35 -10.91
C PRO A 43 11.18 -9.24 -12.11
N GLY A 44 12.45 -8.95 -11.82
CA GLY A 44 13.50 -8.71 -12.80
C GLY A 44 13.59 -7.26 -13.33
N GLN A 45 12.60 -6.41 -13.06
CA GLN A 45 12.64 -5.01 -13.48
C GLN A 45 13.70 -4.24 -12.70
N GLN A 46 14.49 -3.43 -13.40
CA GLN A 46 15.44 -2.49 -12.80
C GLN A 46 14.68 -1.28 -12.26
N VAL A 47 15.00 -0.85 -11.04
CA VAL A 47 14.48 0.39 -10.46
C VAL A 47 15.60 1.45 -10.38
N PRO A 48 15.26 2.75 -10.46
CA PRO A 48 16.20 3.82 -10.23
C PRO A 48 16.69 3.83 -8.76
N PRO A 49 17.78 4.52 -8.42
CA PRO A 49 18.12 4.80 -7.02
C PRO A 49 16.97 5.50 -6.30
N LEU A 50 16.65 5.05 -5.07
CA LEU A 50 15.65 5.72 -4.24
C LEU A 50 16.31 6.89 -3.51
N ALA A 51 16.04 8.11 -3.95
CA ALA A 51 16.61 9.30 -3.35
C ALA A 51 15.48 10.29 -2.98
N ALA A 52 15.19 10.40 -1.69
CA ALA A 52 14.13 11.29 -1.20
C ALA A 52 14.48 11.82 0.20
N ARG A 53 13.60 12.65 0.76
CA ARG A 53 13.71 13.09 2.14
C ARG A 53 13.27 11.98 3.08
N VAL A 54 14.03 11.72 4.14
CA VAL A 54 13.61 10.85 5.23
C VAL A 54 12.89 11.65 6.32
N LEU A 55 12.16 10.96 7.19
CA LEU A 55 11.34 11.58 8.23
C LEU A 55 12.15 12.45 9.21
N SER A 56 13.45 12.25 9.34
CA SER A 56 14.37 13.12 10.10
C SER A 56 14.61 14.48 9.43
N GLY A 57 14.18 14.66 8.17
CA GLY A 57 14.32 15.88 7.37
C GLY A 57 15.53 15.92 6.42
N GLN A 58 16.44 14.95 6.52
CA GLN A 58 17.60 14.84 5.64
C GLN A 58 17.21 14.22 4.29
N ARG A 59 17.95 14.55 3.22
CA ARG A 59 17.87 13.82 1.94
C ARG A 59 18.81 12.63 2.02
N GLN A 60 18.28 11.46 1.69
CA GLN A 60 19.02 10.22 1.70
C GLN A 60 18.81 9.48 0.38
N GLU A 61 19.83 8.76 -0.05
CA GLU A 61 19.80 7.87 -1.19
C GLU A 61 20.09 6.44 -0.73
N VAL A 62 19.29 5.49 -1.21
CA VAL A 62 19.50 4.06 -0.94
C VAL A 62 20.48 3.52 -1.96
N ASN A 63 21.63 3.08 -1.48
CA ASN A 63 22.57 2.30 -2.27
C ASN A 63 22.25 0.81 -2.11
N TYR A 64 21.66 0.20 -3.12
CA TYR A 64 21.29 -1.22 -3.09
C TYR A 64 22.50 -2.16 -2.97
N ALA A 65 23.67 -1.72 -3.39
CA ALA A 65 24.89 -2.53 -3.29
C ALA A 65 25.40 -2.72 -1.83
N ASP A 66 24.90 -1.91 -0.88
CA ASP A 66 25.28 -1.98 0.53
C ASP A 66 24.64 -3.16 1.27
N SER A 67 23.71 -3.85 0.63
CA SER A 67 23.00 -5.01 1.22
C SER A 67 22.70 -6.06 0.15
N ALA A 68 22.65 -7.32 0.55
CA ALA A 68 22.20 -8.39 -0.33
C ALA A 68 20.74 -8.23 -0.75
N MET A 69 19.93 -7.60 0.12
CA MET A 69 18.50 -7.37 -0.09
C MET A 69 18.07 -6.05 0.54
N THR A 70 17.21 -5.31 -0.16
CA THR A 70 16.53 -4.13 0.36
C THR A 70 15.02 -4.34 0.27
N VAL A 71 14.31 -4.14 1.37
CA VAL A 71 12.85 -4.22 1.44
C VAL A 71 12.26 -2.84 1.56
N LEU A 72 11.35 -2.49 0.67
CA LEU A 72 10.60 -1.23 0.71
C LEU A 72 9.15 -1.51 1.08
N LEU A 73 8.67 -0.84 2.12
CA LEU A 73 7.31 -0.93 2.65
C LEU A 73 6.56 0.37 2.32
N ALA A 74 5.84 0.37 1.20
CA ALA A 74 5.08 1.55 0.78
C ALA A 74 3.69 1.57 1.41
N PHE A 75 3.34 2.67 2.07
CA PHE A 75 2.10 2.82 2.81
C PHE A 75 1.49 4.22 2.68
N SER A 76 0.22 4.32 3.04
CA SER A 76 -0.52 5.56 3.27
C SER A 76 -1.01 5.60 4.71
N THR A 77 -0.91 6.73 5.37
CA THR A 77 -1.35 6.91 6.76
C THR A 77 -2.87 6.88 6.94
N GLN A 78 -3.61 6.87 5.83
CA GLN A 78 -5.07 6.82 5.78
C GLN A 78 -5.61 5.52 5.14
N CYS A 79 -4.77 4.51 5.01
CA CYS A 79 -5.10 3.26 4.32
C CYS A 79 -5.44 2.14 5.31
N PRO A 80 -6.71 1.73 5.44
CA PRO A 80 -7.10 0.64 6.34
C PRO A 80 -6.41 -0.71 5.99
N SER A 81 -6.16 -0.95 4.71
CA SER A 81 -5.44 -2.14 4.26
C SER A 81 -3.97 -2.16 4.71
N CYS A 82 -3.37 -0.99 4.94
CA CYS A 82 -2.01 -0.91 5.47
C CYS A 82 -1.95 -1.40 6.92
N GLU A 83 -2.98 -1.13 7.72
CA GLU A 83 -3.06 -1.62 9.11
C GLU A 83 -3.10 -3.15 9.17
N GLN A 84 -3.76 -3.78 8.21
CA GLN A 84 -3.91 -5.24 8.15
C GLN A 84 -2.59 -5.97 7.84
N VAL A 85 -1.64 -5.34 7.16
CA VAL A 85 -0.33 -5.93 6.86
C VAL A 85 0.76 -5.61 7.89
N LEU A 86 0.48 -4.72 8.86
CA LEU A 86 1.45 -4.33 9.90
C LEU A 86 2.03 -5.51 10.69
N PRO A 87 1.28 -6.54 11.09
CA PRO A 87 1.85 -7.70 11.78
C PRO A 87 2.97 -8.35 10.96
N TYR A 88 2.75 -8.53 9.67
CA TYR A 88 3.74 -9.08 8.74
C TYR A 88 4.95 -8.17 8.58
N TRP A 89 4.74 -6.86 8.45
CA TRP A 89 5.83 -5.89 8.31
C TRP A 89 6.74 -5.81 9.53
N ARG A 90 6.20 -6.01 10.73
CA ARG A 90 7.02 -6.10 11.95
C ARG A 90 7.92 -7.33 11.93
N GLU A 91 7.40 -8.48 11.51
CA GLU A 91 8.17 -9.71 11.39
C GLU A 91 9.19 -9.63 10.24
N ILE A 92 8.81 -9.01 9.10
CA ILE A 92 9.75 -8.72 8.00
C ILE A 92 10.90 -7.84 8.50
N LYS A 93 10.60 -6.75 9.23
CA LYS A 93 11.63 -5.90 9.83
C LYS A 93 12.57 -6.70 10.73
N ALA A 94 12.02 -7.55 11.59
CA ALA A 94 12.82 -8.38 12.48
C ALA A 94 13.68 -9.39 11.70
N ALA A 95 13.14 -9.99 10.64
CA ALA A 95 13.88 -10.88 9.75
C ALA A 95 15.01 -10.14 9.00
N CYS A 96 14.74 -8.94 8.49
CA CYS A 96 15.74 -8.09 7.85
C CYS A 96 16.89 -7.76 8.82
N ALA A 97 16.60 -7.41 10.06
CA ALA A 97 17.62 -7.12 11.07
C ALA A 97 18.51 -8.35 11.36
N ARG A 98 17.90 -9.54 11.48
CA ARG A 98 18.65 -10.80 11.70
C ARG A 98 19.60 -11.15 10.54
N ASN A 99 19.20 -10.83 9.31
CA ASN A 99 19.95 -11.17 8.09
C ASN A 99 20.80 -10.02 7.56
N GLN A 100 20.86 -8.88 8.26
CA GLN A 100 21.56 -7.67 7.84
C GLN A 100 21.05 -7.11 6.49
N TYR A 101 19.77 -7.27 6.21
CA TYR A 101 19.11 -6.67 5.05
C TYR A 101 18.63 -5.25 5.39
N GLN A 102 18.58 -4.40 4.39
CA GLN A 102 18.00 -3.06 4.53
C GLN A 102 16.47 -3.12 4.51
N VAL A 103 15.82 -2.29 5.34
CA VAL A 103 14.37 -2.11 5.28
C VAL A 103 14.03 -0.63 5.46
N PHE A 104 13.19 -0.10 4.56
CA PHE A 104 12.75 1.29 4.57
C PHE A 104 11.24 1.38 4.38
N GLY A 105 10.64 2.39 5.01
CA GLY A 105 9.28 2.81 4.71
C GLY A 105 9.25 3.81 3.56
N ILE A 106 8.16 3.82 2.81
CA ILE A 106 7.84 4.88 1.85
C ILE A 106 6.42 5.36 2.15
N ASN A 107 6.30 6.58 2.67
CA ASN A 107 4.98 7.19 2.85
C ASN A 107 4.52 7.86 1.56
N LEU A 108 3.29 7.52 1.13
CA LEU A 108 2.69 8.04 -0.10
C LEU A 108 1.84 9.30 0.12
N ASP A 109 1.62 9.69 1.36
CA ASP A 109 0.82 10.86 1.75
C ASP A 109 1.68 12.02 2.21
N ASP A 110 1.00 13.03 2.76
CA ASP A 110 1.63 14.11 3.52
C ASP A 110 2.42 13.56 4.71
N SER A 111 3.64 14.06 4.87
CA SER A 111 4.59 13.63 5.91
C SER A 111 4.13 13.95 7.34
N SER A 112 3.17 14.88 7.51
CA SER A 112 2.73 15.37 8.83
C SER A 112 2.22 14.29 9.77
N LYS A 113 1.55 13.26 9.24
CA LYS A 113 0.97 12.14 10.01
C LYS A 113 1.89 10.93 10.11
N THR A 114 2.98 10.89 9.36
CA THR A 114 3.88 9.72 9.26
C THR A 114 4.45 9.31 10.62
N ARG A 115 4.92 10.28 11.40
CA ARG A 115 5.49 10.02 12.74
C ARG A 115 4.48 9.38 13.70
N THR A 116 3.25 9.89 13.71
CA THR A 116 2.16 9.34 14.54
C THR A 116 1.81 7.92 14.10
N PHE A 117 1.68 7.69 12.80
CA PHE A 117 1.39 6.36 12.24
C PHE A 117 2.48 5.34 12.60
N LEU A 118 3.75 5.67 12.40
CA LEU A 118 4.86 4.78 12.75
C LEU A 118 4.90 4.47 14.25
N GLY A 119 4.71 5.49 15.10
CA GLY A 119 4.65 5.32 16.57
C GLY A 119 3.51 4.40 17.01
N SER A 120 2.31 4.58 16.47
CA SER A 120 1.14 3.75 16.81
C SER A 120 1.22 2.34 16.21
N SER A 121 1.84 2.19 15.04
CA SER A 121 1.99 0.90 14.37
C SER A 121 3.05 0.00 14.97
N GLY A 122 3.96 0.51 15.82
CA GLY A 122 5.12 -0.22 16.31
C GLY A 122 6.15 -0.55 15.21
N LEU A 123 6.06 0.12 14.07
CA LEU A 123 6.95 -0.07 12.93
C LEU A 123 8.04 1.02 12.96
N ASP A 124 9.08 0.77 13.75
CA ASP A 124 10.23 1.67 13.84
C ASP A 124 11.21 1.38 12.69
N ILE A 125 11.01 2.04 11.55
CA ILE A 125 11.84 1.97 10.35
C ILE A 125 12.12 3.37 9.83
N GLU A 126 13.28 3.55 9.22
CA GLU A 126 13.58 4.77 8.48
C GLU A 126 12.62 4.91 7.30
N THR A 127 11.98 6.06 7.17
CA THR A 127 10.87 6.24 6.23
C THR A 127 11.12 7.44 5.34
N PHE A 128 11.05 7.21 4.04
CA PHE A 128 11.05 8.23 3.01
C PHE A 128 9.69 8.92 2.94
N VAL A 129 9.72 10.23 2.85
CA VAL A 129 8.55 11.12 2.80
C VAL A 129 8.71 12.12 1.65
N ASP A 130 7.63 12.82 1.32
CA ASP A 130 7.63 13.85 0.25
C ASP A 130 8.16 13.30 -1.08
N ILE A 131 7.73 12.09 -1.44
CA ILE A 131 8.17 11.38 -2.64
C ILE A 131 7.72 12.14 -3.89
N ASP A 132 8.66 12.48 -4.75
CA ASP A 132 8.40 13.15 -6.01
C ASP A 132 7.73 12.24 -7.05
N ASN A 133 7.23 12.85 -8.12
CA ASN A 133 6.52 12.10 -9.17
C ASN A 133 7.43 11.15 -9.93
N GLU A 134 8.69 11.49 -10.15
CA GLU A 134 9.65 10.66 -10.84
C GLU A 134 9.90 9.36 -10.05
N THR A 135 10.12 9.46 -8.75
CA THR A 135 10.25 8.32 -7.85
C THR A 135 8.96 7.50 -7.80
N ARG A 136 7.78 8.16 -7.71
CA ARG A 136 6.48 7.47 -7.73
C ARG A 136 6.29 6.65 -9.01
N GLU A 137 6.64 7.21 -10.15
CA GLU A 137 6.52 6.53 -11.45
C GLU A 137 7.57 5.41 -11.59
N GLY A 138 8.81 5.65 -11.20
CA GLY A 138 9.90 4.68 -11.25
C GLY A 138 9.60 3.42 -10.43
N TYR A 139 9.02 3.60 -9.26
CA TYR A 139 8.65 2.51 -8.34
C TYR A 139 7.19 2.06 -8.49
N LYS A 140 6.43 2.61 -9.42
CA LYS A 140 5.01 2.26 -9.64
C LYS A 140 4.15 2.38 -8.38
N LEU A 141 4.39 3.42 -7.57
CA LEU A 141 3.72 3.67 -6.28
C LEU A 141 2.31 4.24 -6.46
N SER A 142 1.46 3.52 -7.19
CA SER A 142 0.08 3.95 -7.49
C SER A 142 -0.96 3.46 -6.49
N LEU A 143 -0.59 2.54 -5.60
CA LEU A 143 -1.45 2.02 -4.53
C LEU A 143 -0.64 1.71 -3.26
N ALA A 144 -1.33 1.58 -2.14
CA ALA A 144 -0.82 1.11 -0.86
C ALA A 144 -1.75 0.04 -0.27
N PRO A 145 -1.23 -0.92 0.50
CA PRO A 145 0.17 -1.16 0.79
C PRO A 145 0.92 -1.83 -0.38
N GLN A 146 2.26 -1.70 -0.42
CA GLN A 146 3.12 -2.53 -1.27
C GLN A 146 4.34 -2.97 -0.48
N THR A 147 4.70 -4.25 -0.58
CA THR A 147 5.97 -4.79 -0.10
C THR A 147 6.83 -5.12 -1.31
N ILE A 148 7.96 -4.44 -1.47
CA ILE A 148 8.83 -4.56 -2.64
C ILE A 148 10.20 -5.04 -2.15
N VAL A 149 10.72 -6.09 -2.76
CA VAL A 149 12.06 -6.63 -2.48
C VAL A 149 12.97 -6.39 -3.67
N ILE A 150 14.14 -5.82 -3.40
CA ILE A 150 15.11 -5.41 -4.40
C ILE A 150 16.47 -6.05 -4.08
N ASP A 151 17.13 -6.62 -5.08
CA ASP A 151 18.45 -7.20 -4.96
C ASP A 151 19.58 -6.13 -4.91
N SER A 152 20.81 -6.55 -4.61
CA SER A 152 21.99 -5.67 -4.55
C SER A 152 22.33 -4.97 -5.86
N ARG A 153 21.70 -5.35 -6.98
CA ARG A 153 21.87 -4.71 -8.29
C ARG A 153 20.75 -3.75 -8.64
N GLY A 154 19.81 -3.50 -7.71
CA GLY A 154 18.66 -2.65 -7.92
C GLY A 154 17.57 -3.30 -8.79
N ARG A 155 17.48 -4.62 -8.82
CA ARG A 155 16.41 -5.34 -9.53
C ARG A 155 15.35 -5.82 -8.56
N VAL A 156 14.10 -5.66 -8.96
CA VAL A 156 12.96 -6.19 -8.21
C VAL A 156 13.03 -7.72 -8.18
N GLU A 157 13.12 -8.29 -7.00
CA GLU A 157 13.08 -9.73 -6.79
C GLU A 157 11.66 -10.22 -6.55
N ARG A 158 10.91 -9.51 -5.70
CA ARG A 158 9.51 -9.80 -5.37
C ARG A 158 8.72 -8.53 -5.14
N ILE A 159 7.42 -8.64 -5.34
CA ILE A 159 6.44 -7.60 -4.99
C ILE A 159 5.14 -8.23 -4.52
N TRP A 160 4.61 -7.73 -3.41
CA TRP A 160 3.28 -8.07 -2.91
C TRP A 160 2.49 -6.77 -2.77
N PRO A 161 1.58 -6.49 -3.73
CA PRO A 161 0.74 -5.31 -3.71
C PRO A 161 -0.56 -5.57 -2.96
N GLY A 162 -1.06 -4.54 -2.28
CA GLY A 162 -2.33 -4.59 -1.57
C GLY A 162 -2.28 -5.40 -0.28
N ASN A 163 -3.47 -5.70 0.24
CA ASN A 163 -3.62 -6.54 1.41
C ASN A 163 -3.25 -7.99 1.11
N PHE A 164 -2.72 -8.71 2.10
CA PHE A 164 -2.29 -10.09 1.92
C PHE A 164 -3.49 -11.04 1.96
N SER A 165 -3.75 -11.72 0.84
CA SER A 165 -4.62 -12.91 0.84
C SER A 165 -3.98 -14.04 1.64
N GLN A 166 -4.73 -15.08 1.96
CA GLN A 166 -4.18 -16.23 2.69
C GLN A 166 -2.99 -16.87 1.96
N GLU A 167 -3.04 -16.94 0.64
CA GLU A 167 -1.94 -17.44 -0.19
C GLU A 167 -0.71 -16.52 -0.12
N THR A 168 -0.94 -15.20 -0.21
CA THR A 168 0.13 -14.19 -0.09
C THR A 168 0.80 -14.23 1.27
N LYS A 169 0.04 -14.41 2.36
CA LYS A 169 0.55 -14.57 3.72
C LYS A 169 1.55 -15.72 3.80
N GLN A 170 1.14 -16.90 3.30
CA GLN A 170 2.01 -18.09 3.27
C GLN A 170 3.25 -17.90 2.41
N GLU A 171 3.14 -17.17 1.29
CA GLU A 171 4.28 -16.86 0.44
C GLU A 171 5.26 -15.94 1.16
N VAL A 172 4.79 -14.85 1.77
CA VAL A 172 5.60 -13.90 2.54
C VAL A 172 6.29 -14.59 3.71
N GLU A 173 5.57 -15.40 4.49
CA GLU A 173 6.12 -16.17 5.61
C GLU A 173 7.25 -17.09 5.16
N ARG A 174 7.03 -17.83 4.09
CA ARG A 174 8.04 -18.73 3.51
C ARG A 174 9.24 -17.96 2.97
N TYR A 175 9.00 -16.85 2.29
CA TYR A 175 10.07 -16.05 1.68
C TYR A 175 11.01 -15.43 2.71
N PHE A 176 10.47 -14.87 3.79
CA PHE A 176 11.26 -14.22 4.85
C PHE A 176 11.63 -15.15 6.00
N GLY A 177 11.13 -16.39 6.02
CA GLY A 177 11.32 -17.32 7.14
C GLY A 177 10.71 -16.79 8.44
N ILE A 178 9.50 -16.24 8.36
CA ILE A 178 8.77 -15.65 9.49
C ILE A 178 7.51 -16.43 9.81
N SER A 179 6.93 -16.17 10.99
CA SER A 179 5.62 -16.65 11.39
C SER A 179 4.91 -15.53 12.13
N VAL A 180 3.66 -15.23 11.74
CA VAL A 180 2.88 -14.16 12.35
C VAL A 180 1.91 -14.77 13.36
N PRO A 181 2.06 -14.52 14.68
CA PRO A 181 1.17 -15.07 15.70
C PRO A 181 -0.26 -14.57 15.53
N GLY A 182 -1.24 -15.48 15.64
CA GLY A 182 -2.67 -15.16 15.74
C GLY A 182 -3.46 -15.21 14.43
N GLU A 183 -2.91 -15.71 13.34
CA GLU A 183 -3.60 -15.86 12.04
C GLU A 183 -3.63 -17.30 11.52
N SER A 184 -3.71 -18.31 12.42
CA SER A 184 -3.94 -19.72 12.06
C SER A 184 -5.41 -20.07 12.02
#